data_2868c45c88ebbd53c4e10d4816ac5861
#
_entry.id   2868c45c88ebbd53c4e10d4816ac5861
#
_cell.length_a   1.000
_cell.length_b   1.000
_cell.length_c   1.000
_cell.angle_alpha   90.00
_cell.angle_beta   90.00
_cell.angle_gamma   90.00
#
_symmetry.space_group_name_H-M   'P 1'
#
loop_
_entity.id
_entity.type
_entity.pdbx_description
1 polymer ?
#
loop_
_entity_poly.entity_id
_entity_poly.type
_entity_poly.pdbx_seq_one_letter_code
_entity_poly.pdbx_strand_id
1 'polypeptide(L)' 'DTNHHVNNGQYVNIAMEYLPGDFLIHQMRAVYKKQAFLDDMLHPYVVSVESGYVVSLRDEEGRPYVSVEFLQQ' A
#
# COMPACT_ATOMS: atom_id res chain seq x y z
N ASP A 1 -9.18 -8.48 14.11
CA ASP A 1 -9.45 -9.49 13.10
C ASP A 1 -9.21 -10.89 13.64
N THR A 2 -10.26 -11.68 13.70
CA THR A 2 -10.21 -12.99 14.30
C THR A 2 -9.45 -14.02 13.46
N ASN A 3 -9.20 -13.71 12.18
CA ASN A 3 -8.54 -14.61 11.25
C ASN A 3 -7.05 -14.33 11.10
N HIS A 4 -6.54 -13.35 11.83
CA HIS A 4 -5.13 -12.95 11.76
C HIS A 4 -4.71 -12.50 10.37
N HIS A 5 -5.65 -12.04 9.57
CA HIS A 5 -5.37 -11.47 8.26
C HIS A 5 -5.32 -9.96 8.35
N VAL A 6 -4.49 -9.35 7.52
CA VAL A 6 -4.49 -7.90 7.36
C VAL A 6 -5.72 -7.53 6.53
N ASN A 7 -6.58 -6.67 7.06
CA ASN A 7 -7.77 -6.28 6.29
C ASN A 7 -7.43 -5.17 5.29
N ASN A 8 -8.34 -4.95 4.34
CA ASN A 8 -8.08 -4.04 3.24
C ASN A 8 -7.79 -2.61 3.68
N GLY A 9 -8.49 -2.14 4.71
CA GLY A 9 -8.24 -0.80 5.23
C GLY A 9 -6.86 -0.65 5.84
N GLN A 10 -6.35 -1.69 6.46
CA GLN A 10 -5.03 -1.66 7.05
C GLN A 10 -3.93 -1.53 5.99
N TYR A 11 -4.09 -2.19 4.83
CA TYR A 11 -3.13 -2.04 3.74
C TYR A 11 -3.01 -0.59 3.30
N VAL A 12 -4.15 0.07 3.13
CA VAL A 12 -4.15 1.46 2.68
C VAL A 12 -3.50 2.36 3.72
N ASN A 13 -3.82 2.15 5.00
CA ASN A 13 -3.22 2.95 6.07
C ASN A 13 -1.71 2.76 6.13
N ILE A 14 -1.24 1.54 5.98
CA ILE A 14 0.19 1.27 5.97
C ILE A 14 0.85 1.97 4.78
N ALA A 15 0.24 1.86 3.59
CA ALA A 15 0.80 2.49 2.41
C ALA A 15 0.88 4.01 2.54
N MET A 16 -0.12 4.62 3.18
CA MET A 16 -0.14 6.07 3.35
C MET A 16 1.01 6.58 4.20
N GLU A 17 1.57 5.75 5.08
CA GLU A 17 2.68 6.16 5.92
C GLU A 17 3.94 6.47 5.13
N TYR A 18 4.01 6.02 3.88
CA TYR A 18 5.19 6.20 3.04
C TYR A 18 5.06 7.37 2.08
N LEU A 19 3.96 8.13 2.17
CA LEU A 19 3.78 9.33 1.39
C LEU A 19 4.45 10.52 2.08
N PRO A 20 4.88 11.55 1.29
CA PRO A 20 5.35 12.78 1.91
C PRO A 20 4.27 13.40 2.80
N GLY A 21 4.69 14.04 3.89
CA GLY A 21 3.75 14.56 4.87
C GLY A 21 2.83 15.64 4.35
N ASP A 22 3.24 16.34 3.29
CA ASP A 22 2.45 17.42 2.69
C ASP A 22 1.68 16.99 1.46
N PHE A 23 1.66 15.68 1.16
CA PHE A 23 0.96 15.17 -0.01
C PHE A 23 -0.55 15.15 0.26
N LEU A 24 -1.32 15.78 -0.62
CA LEU A 24 -2.77 15.82 -0.51
C LEU A 24 -3.37 14.82 -1.49
N ILE A 25 -4.07 13.83 -0.95
CA ILE A 25 -4.63 12.75 -1.76
C ILE A 25 -5.97 13.21 -2.35
N HIS A 26 -6.06 13.25 -3.67
CA HIS A 26 -7.30 13.52 -4.38
C HIS A 26 -7.98 12.24 -4.85
N GLN A 27 -7.17 11.29 -5.32
CA GLN A 27 -7.67 10.01 -5.80
C GLN A 27 -6.80 8.90 -5.25
N MET A 28 -7.43 7.75 -5.04
CA MET A 28 -6.73 6.58 -4.56
C MET A 28 -7.31 5.35 -5.24
N ARG A 29 -6.42 4.47 -5.69
CA ARG A 29 -6.84 3.20 -6.25
C ARG A 29 -5.95 2.10 -5.69
N ALA A 30 -6.58 1.08 -5.13
CA ALA A 30 -5.86 -0.06 -4.56
C ALA A 30 -6.14 -1.29 -5.39
N VAL A 31 -5.08 -2.03 -5.70
CA VAL A 31 -5.19 -3.30 -6.41
C VAL A 31 -4.64 -4.37 -5.47
N TYR A 32 -5.51 -5.26 -5.03
CA TYR A 32 -5.15 -6.32 -4.08
C TYR A 32 -4.76 -7.56 -4.85
N LYS A 33 -3.60 -8.12 -4.51
CA LYS A 33 -3.05 -9.26 -5.23
C LYS A 33 -3.13 -10.55 -4.44
N LYS A 34 -2.84 -10.48 -3.14
CA LYS A 34 -2.92 -11.64 -2.27
C LYS A 34 -3.05 -11.16 -0.84
N GLN A 35 -3.45 -12.06 0.04
CA GLN A 35 -3.69 -11.72 1.43
C GLN A 35 -2.43 -11.89 2.27
N ALA A 36 -2.20 -10.94 3.18
CA ALA A 36 -1.13 -11.06 4.16
C ALA A 36 -1.71 -11.46 5.51
N PHE A 37 -0.89 -12.12 6.30
CA PHE A 37 -1.21 -12.40 7.70
C PHE A 37 -0.55 -11.37 8.59
N LEU A 38 -1.04 -11.23 9.81
CA LEU A 38 -0.58 -10.15 10.68
C LEU A 38 0.90 -10.20 11.02
N ASP A 39 1.49 -11.38 10.98
CA ASP A 39 2.92 -11.53 11.27
C ASP A 39 3.79 -11.57 10.01
N ASP A 40 3.20 -11.36 8.83
CA ASP A 40 3.99 -11.27 7.61
C ASP A 40 4.74 -9.95 7.56
N MET A 41 5.95 -10.01 7.03
CA MET A 41 6.74 -8.80 6.84
C MET A 41 6.33 -8.15 5.53
N LEU A 42 5.95 -6.88 5.59
CA LEU A 42 5.58 -6.10 4.41
C LEU A 42 6.73 -5.18 4.03
N HIS A 43 7.18 -5.28 2.79
CA HIS A 43 8.29 -4.48 2.28
C HIS A 43 7.73 -3.40 1.35
N PRO A 44 7.79 -2.12 1.75
CA PRO A 44 7.23 -1.06 0.92
C PRO A 44 8.16 -0.67 -0.21
N TYR A 45 7.57 -0.43 -1.37
CA TYR A 45 8.27 0.10 -2.54
C TYR A 45 7.48 1.31 -3.01
N VAL A 46 8.13 2.46 -3.09
CA VAL A 46 7.47 3.71 -3.45
C VAL A 46 8.03 4.17 -4.78
N VAL A 47 7.13 4.42 -5.74
CA VAL A 47 7.49 4.90 -7.06
C VAL A 47 6.78 6.22 -7.30
N SER A 48 7.53 7.24 -7.71
CA SER A 48 6.95 8.53 -8.07
C SER A 48 6.36 8.42 -9.47
N VAL A 49 5.14 8.91 -9.63
CA VAL A 49 4.47 8.99 -10.93
C VAL A 49 4.09 10.44 -11.18
N GLU A 50 3.53 10.72 -12.35
CA GLU A 50 3.33 12.09 -12.79
C GLU A 50 2.53 12.95 -11.80
N SER A 51 1.46 12.39 -11.23
CA SER A 51 0.60 13.17 -10.34
C SER A 51 0.57 12.62 -8.92
N GLY A 52 1.53 11.79 -8.56
CA GLY A 52 1.52 11.22 -7.22
C GLY A 52 2.50 10.10 -7.02
N TYR A 53 2.05 9.06 -6.34
CA TYR A 53 2.91 7.95 -5.94
C TYR A 53 2.17 6.63 -6.03
N VAL A 54 2.92 5.58 -6.32
CA VAL A 54 2.42 4.22 -6.18
C VAL A 54 3.22 3.56 -5.07
N VAL A 55 2.51 3.06 -4.06
CA VAL A 55 3.13 2.34 -2.95
C VAL A 55 2.73 0.88 -3.07
N SER A 56 3.72 0.02 -3.22
CA SER A 56 3.53 -1.40 -3.34
C SER A 56 4.03 -2.05 -2.06
N LEU A 57 3.20 -2.84 -1.41
CA LEU A 57 3.60 -3.59 -0.21
C LEU A 57 3.86 -5.01 -0.66
N ARG A 58 5.11 -5.45 -0.53
CA ARG A 58 5.57 -6.71 -1.12
C ARG A 58 6.06 -7.69 -0.06
N ASP A 59 6.08 -8.96 -0.46
CA ASP A 59 6.65 -10.00 0.39
C ASP A 59 8.17 -10.05 0.22
N GLU A 60 8.80 -11.01 0.89
CA GLU A 60 10.26 -11.14 0.86
C GLU A 60 10.80 -11.49 -0.51
N GLU A 61 9.96 -12.02 -1.39
CA GLU A 61 10.36 -12.38 -2.74
C GLU A 61 10.06 -11.28 -3.75
N GLY A 62 9.53 -10.15 -3.29
CA GLY A 62 9.23 -9.02 -4.16
C GLY A 62 7.85 -9.07 -4.80
N ARG A 63 7.00 -10.01 -4.41
CA ARG A 63 5.65 -10.11 -4.96
C ARG A 63 4.70 -9.25 -4.14
N PRO A 64 3.86 -8.44 -4.79
CA PRO A 64 3.01 -7.52 -4.04
C PRO A 64 1.83 -8.21 -3.40
N TYR A 65 1.51 -7.80 -2.17
CA TYR A 65 0.21 -8.06 -1.56
C TYR A 65 -0.80 -7.06 -2.12
N VAL A 66 -0.39 -5.82 -2.25
CA VAL A 66 -1.25 -4.74 -2.72
C VAL A 66 -0.39 -3.66 -3.36
N SER A 67 -0.95 -2.99 -4.37
CA SER A 67 -0.38 -1.77 -4.92
C SER A 67 -1.42 -0.67 -4.77
N VAL A 68 -1.03 0.44 -4.19
CA VAL A 68 -1.95 1.56 -3.96
C VAL A 68 -1.41 2.78 -4.69
N GLU A 69 -2.25 3.32 -5.56
CA GLU A 69 -1.93 4.54 -6.30
C GLU A 69 -2.59 5.72 -5.61
N PHE A 70 -1.78 6.73 -5.28
CA PHE A 70 -2.27 7.96 -4.67
C PHE A 70 -1.99 9.10 -5.62
N LEU A 71 -3.03 9.81 -6.02
CA LEU A 71 -2.90 10.90 -6.97
C LEU A 71 -3.34 12.20 -6.34
N GLN A 72 -2.65 13.27 -6.71
CA GLN A 72 -2.95 14.61 -6.23
C GLN A 72 -3.96 15.33 -7.13
N GLN A 73 -4.24 14.75 -8.28
CA GLN A 73 -5.23 15.29 -9.22
C GLN A 73 -6.10 14.20 -9.79
#